data_c3f6d421ea80d88e33482663c052714a
#
_entry.id   c3f6d421ea80d88e33482663c052714a
#
_cell.length_a   1.000
_cell.length_b   1.000
_cell.length_c   1.000
_cell.angle_alpha   90.00
_cell.angle_beta   90.00
_cell.angle_gamma   90.00
#
_symmetry.space_group_name_H-M   'P 1'
#
loop_
_entity.id
_entity.type
_entity.pdbx_description
1 polymer ?
#
loop_
_entity_poly.entity_id
_entity_poly.type
_entity_poly.pdbx_seq_one_letter_code
_entity_poly.pdbx_strand_id
1 'polypeptide(L)'
;MDEHRDVGVLGIRHLNADAARSIQPSCFAFPSAWRDIAGVIGLYGCGHGGDVTGERDVDWLCGSFFLMRRECLDAVGMLDERFFVYDEDIDWCRRAWAAGWRVRFWPGVAIIHHGAASRSLIRDKTFMHLRSHLSYIAKHHSSIAACAYYAAMSARLAAGTLWQALRFTIGGASAADLASRFRRYLRFVLLAEARRGGL
;
A
#
# COMPACT_ATOMS: atom_id res chain seq x y z
N MET A 1 0.75 -24.82 -9.60
CA MET A 1 1.07 -24.91 -8.16
C MET A 1 1.43 -26.33 -7.74
N ASP A 2 0.90 -27.38 -8.38
CA ASP A 2 1.19 -28.77 -7.97
C ASP A 2 2.64 -29.18 -8.19
N GLU A 3 3.26 -28.65 -9.23
CA GLU A 3 4.69 -28.86 -9.53
C GLU A 3 5.64 -28.06 -8.59
N HIS A 4 5.11 -27.06 -7.89
CA HIS A 4 5.86 -26.16 -6.99
C HIS A 4 5.19 -26.14 -5.62
N ARG A 5 5.46 -27.13 -4.79
CA ARG A 5 4.83 -27.30 -3.48
C ARG A 5 5.24 -26.25 -2.44
N ASP A 6 6.32 -25.56 -2.69
CA ASP A 6 6.85 -24.44 -1.91
C ASP A 6 6.18 -23.09 -2.20
N VAL A 7 5.39 -23.00 -3.30
CA VAL A 7 4.61 -21.81 -3.64
C VAL A 7 3.34 -21.76 -2.81
N GLY A 8 3.25 -20.77 -1.93
CA GLY A 8 2.10 -20.55 -1.05
C GLY A 8 1.02 -19.71 -1.69
N VAL A 9 1.37 -18.74 -2.54
CA VAL A 9 0.42 -17.90 -3.27
C VAL A 9 0.92 -17.62 -4.68
N LEU A 10 -0.02 -17.64 -5.62
CA LEU A 10 0.20 -17.31 -7.03
C LEU A 10 -0.65 -16.11 -7.42
N GLY A 11 -0.01 -15.11 -8.04
CA GLY A 11 -0.66 -14.00 -8.72
C GLY A 11 -0.49 -14.09 -10.22
N ILE A 12 -1.33 -13.38 -10.95
CA ILE A 12 -1.38 -13.40 -12.41
C ILE A 12 -1.30 -11.97 -12.98
N ARG A 13 -1.21 -11.90 -14.32
CA ARG A 13 -1.18 -10.61 -15.02
C ARG A 13 -2.50 -9.87 -14.86
N HIS A 14 -2.42 -8.58 -14.60
CA HIS A 14 -3.57 -7.68 -14.63
C HIS A 14 -3.54 -6.81 -15.89
N LEU A 15 -4.71 -6.58 -16.45
CA LEU A 15 -4.93 -5.66 -17.56
C LEU A 15 -5.87 -4.56 -17.11
N ASN A 16 -5.62 -3.35 -17.57
CA ASN A 16 -6.54 -2.23 -17.39
C ASN A 16 -7.84 -2.47 -18.17
N ALA A 17 -8.92 -1.86 -17.70
CA ALA A 17 -10.22 -1.90 -18.38
C ALA A 17 -10.30 -0.93 -19.57
N ASP A 18 -9.17 -0.39 -20.04
CA ASP A 18 -9.10 0.44 -21.24
C ASP A 18 -9.28 -0.39 -22.54
N ALA A 19 -9.51 0.27 -23.65
CA ALA A 19 -9.70 -0.38 -24.95
C ALA A 19 -8.45 -1.15 -25.42
N ALA A 20 -7.26 -0.68 -25.03
CA ALA A 20 -5.98 -1.28 -25.39
C ALA A 20 -5.61 -2.48 -24.50
N ARG A 21 -6.36 -2.74 -23.42
CA ARG A 21 -6.00 -3.75 -22.40
C ARG A 21 -4.54 -3.61 -21.94
N SER A 22 -4.12 -2.39 -21.70
CA SER A 22 -2.76 -2.10 -21.28
C SER A 22 -2.41 -2.86 -20.00
N ILE A 23 -1.13 -3.23 -19.85
CA ILE A 23 -0.67 -3.99 -18.68
C ILE A 23 -0.76 -3.11 -17.44
N GLN A 24 -1.35 -3.66 -16.37
CA GLN A 24 -1.39 -3.06 -15.05
C GLN A 24 -0.38 -3.77 -14.14
N PRO A 25 0.49 -3.03 -13.41
CA PRO A 25 1.37 -3.64 -12.42
C PRO A 25 0.58 -4.46 -11.39
N SER A 26 0.99 -5.71 -11.15
CA SER A 26 0.32 -6.64 -10.24
C SER A 26 1.26 -7.39 -9.30
N CYS A 27 2.58 -7.18 -9.45
CA CYS A 27 3.61 -7.71 -8.55
C CYS A 27 4.66 -6.62 -8.24
N PHE A 28 5.25 -6.67 -7.05
CA PHE A 28 6.05 -5.55 -6.53
C PHE A 28 7.11 -6.05 -5.54
N ALA A 29 8.07 -5.15 -5.23
CA ALA A 29 8.99 -5.30 -4.09
C ALA A 29 8.35 -4.77 -2.80
N PHE A 30 8.75 -5.33 -1.64
CA PHE A 30 8.26 -4.84 -0.35
C PHE A 30 8.60 -3.37 -0.13
N PRO A 31 7.67 -2.62 0.49
CA PRO A 31 7.96 -1.29 0.98
C PRO A 31 9.15 -1.30 1.94
N SER A 32 9.97 -0.27 1.84
CA SER A 32 11.10 -0.04 2.74
C SER A 32 10.88 1.30 3.43
N ALA A 33 10.86 1.30 4.77
CA ALA A 33 10.61 2.51 5.54
C ALA A 33 11.52 3.68 5.12
N TRP A 34 12.81 3.42 4.85
CA TRP A 34 13.74 4.46 4.43
C TRP A 34 13.51 4.96 3.00
N ARG A 35 13.14 4.06 2.08
CA ARG A 35 12.77 4.45 0.71
C ARG A 35 11.46 5.24 0.70
N ASP A 36 10.51 4.85 1.55
CA ASP A 36 9.22 5.52 1.69
C ASP A 36 9.41 6.92 2.31
N ILE A 37 10.29 7.06 3.31
CA ILE A 37 10.69 8.37 3.87
C ILE A 37 11.35 9.22 2.78
N ALA A 38 12.29 8.66 2.01
CA ALA A 38 12.92 9.37 0.89
C ALA A 38 11.89 9.81 -0.16
N GLY A 39 10.88 8.99 -0.44
CA GLY A 39 9.74 9.34 -1.30
C GLY A 39 8.88 10.46 -0.72
N VAL A 40 8.64 10.45 0.60
CA VAL A 40 7.89 11.50 1.31
C VAL A 40 8.54 12.87 1.13
N ILE A 41 9.87 12.94 1.21
CA ILE A 41 10.64 14.18 1.07
C ILE A 41 11.07 14.49 -0.39
N GLY A 42 10.57 13.70 -1.35
CA GLY A 42 10.79 13.95 -2.78
C GLY A 42 12.14 13.48 -3.34
N LEU A 43 12.92 12.71 -2.58
CA LEU A 43 14.22 12.16 -3.01
C LEU A 43 14.09 10.84 -3.76
N TYR A 44 12.92 10.21 -3.78
CA TYR A 44 12.66 8.93 -4.43
C TYR A 44 11.26 8.87 -5.02
N GLY A 45 11.10 8.27 -6.21
CA GLY A 45 9.80 8.03 -6.82
C GLY A 45 9.06 6.88 -6.13
N CYS A 46 7.77 7.05 -5.88
CA CYS A 46 6.91 6.02 -5.29
C CYS A 46 6.61 4.91 -6.31
N GLY A 47 6.71 3.66 -5.85
CA GLY A 47 6.05 2.51 -6.46
C GLY A 47 6.63 2.05 -7.79
N HIS A 48 7.38 1.00 -7.74
CA HIS A 48 7.83 0.31 -8.94
C HIS A 48 7.10 -1.02 -9.00
N GLY A 49 6.12 -1.09 -9.89
CA GLY A 49 5.60 -2.37 -10.34
C GLY A 49 6.77 -3.22 -10.81
N GLY A 50 6.80 -4.47 -10.39
CA GLY A 50 7.77 -5.43 -10.88
C GLY A 50 7.55 -5.66 -12.37
N ASP A 51 8.57 -6.22 -13.03
CA ASP A 51 8.43 -6.71 -14.39
C ASP A 51 7.34 -7.78 -14.44
N VAL A 52 6.39 -7.66 -15.33
CA VAL A 52 5.23 -8.54 -15.50
C VAL A 52 5.34 -9.41 -16.77
N THR A 53 6.56 -9.58 -17.30
CA THR A 53 6.78 -10.30 -18.55
C THR A 53 7.04 -11.79 -18.35
N GLY A 54 7.74 -12.18 -17.25
CA GLY A 54 8.14 -13.54 -16.95
C GLY A 54 7.60 -14.09 -15.63
N GLU A 55 7.53 -15.42 -15.51
CA GLU A 55 7.26 -16.11 -14.25
C GLU A 55 8.44 -15.93 -13.30
N ARG A 56 8.14 -15.57 -12.03
CA ARG A 56 9.15 -15.38 -11.00
C ARG A 56 8.57 -15.30 -9.60
N ASP A 57 9.44 -15.43 -8.62
CA ASP A 57 9.12 -15.06 -7.25
C ASP A 57 9.20 -13.54 -7.09
N VAL A 58 8.26 -13.01 -6.31
CA VAL A 58 8.10 -11.58 -6.05
C VAL A 58 7.87 -11.35 -4.58
N ASP A 59 8.13 -10.17 -4.10
CA ASP A 59 7.91 -9.87 -2.69
C ASP A 59 6.42 -9.89 -2.35
N TRP A 60 5.59 -9.22 -3.17
CA TRP A 60 4.15 -9.25 -2.97
C TRP A 60 3.36 -9.08 -4.28
N LEU A 61 2.11 -9.48 -4.23
CA LEU A 61 1.14 -9.47 -5.31
C LEU A 61 -0.04 -8.57 -4.97
N CYS A 62 -0.66 -7.96 -5.97
CA CYS A 62 -1.90 -7.22 -5.78
C CYS A 62 -3.05 -8.16 -5.39
N GLY A 63 -3.73 -7.85 -4.29
CA GLY A 63 -4.80 -8.66 -3.69
C GLY A 63 -6.07 -8.80 -4.54
N SER A 64 -6.14 -8.16 -5.71
CA SER A 64 -7.24 -8.35 -6.66
C SER A 64 -7.30 -9.77 -7.27
N PHE A 65 -6.21 -10.53 -7.16
CA PHE A 65 -6.18 -11.96 -7.45
C PHE A 65 -5.10 -12.65 -6.60
N PHE A 66 -5.53 -13.53 -5.69
CA PHE A 66 -4.69 -14.44 -4.93
C PHE A 66 -5.20 -15.88 -5.11
N LEU A 67 -4.37 -16.75 -5.69
CA LEU A 67 -4.58 -18.19 -5.61
C LEU A 67 -3.70 -18.73 -4.50
N MET A 68 -4.30 -18.95 -3.33
CA MET A 68 -3.61 -19.38 -2.13
C MET A 68 -3.63 -20.91 -1.99
N ARG A 69 -2.50 -21.47 -1.59
CA ARG A 69 -2.42 -22.86 -1.16
C ARG A 69 -3.06 -23.01 0.22
N ARG A 70 -3.86 -24.03 0.43
CA ARG A 70 -4.56 -24.24 1.70
C ARG A 70 -3.60 -24.36 2.88
N GLU A 71 -2.52 -25.12 2.73
CA GLU A 71 -1.51 -25.32 3.76
C GLU A 71 -0.78 -24.01 4.11
N CYS A 72 -0.57 -23.15 3.12
CA CYS A 72 -0.01 -21.81 3.35
C CYS A 72 -0.99 -20.94 4.14
N LEU A 73 -2.27 -20.95 3.75
CA LEU A 73 -3.30 -20.19 4.45
C LEU A 73 -3.45 -20.65 5.91
N ASP A 74 -3.41 -21.95 6.16
CA ASP A 74 -3.50 -22.51 7.50
C ASP A 74 -2.28 -22.15 8.36
N ALA A 75 -1.09 -22.05 7.76
CA ALA A 75 0.15 -21.67 8.45
C ALA A 75 0.26 -20.16 8.71
N VAL A 76 -0.15 -19.33 7.75
CA VAL A 76 -0.01 -17.87 7.77
C VAL A 76 -1.22 -17.18 8.43
N GLY A 77 -2.39 -17.80 8.35
CA GLY A 77 -3.67 -17.25 8.79
C GLY A 77 -4.30 -16.31 7.77
N MET A 78 -5.44 -15.75 8.14
CA MET A 78 -6.22 -14.82 7.31
C MET A 78 -5.55 -13.46 7.18
N LEU A 79 -6.16 -12.58 6.38
CA LEU A 79 -5.78 -11.17 6.32
C LEU A 79 -5.91 -10.51 7.70
N ASP A 80 -5.00 -9.61 8.02
CA ASP A 80 -4.99 -8.90 9.30
C ASP A 80 -6.04 -7.77 9.29
N GLU A 81 -7.05 -7.86 10.13
CA GLU A 81 -8.19 -6.93 10.20
C GLU A 81 -7.80 -5.48 10.55
N ARG A 82 -6.56 -5.24 11.01
CA ARG A 82 -6.02 -3.88 11.16
C ARG A 82 -5.96 -3.12 9.84
N PHE A 83 -5.87 -3.84 8.73
CA PHE A 83 -5.88 -3.30 7.37
C PHE A 83 -7.29 -3.42 6.80
N PHE A 84 -8.09 -2.37 6.94
CA PHE A 84 -9.43 -2.36 6.32
C PHE A 84 -9.36 -2.35 4.80
N VAL A 85 -8.39 -1.62 4.25
CA VAL A 85 -8.09 -1.53 2.81
C VAL A 85 -6.67 -0.97 2.64
N TYR A 86 -5.97 -1.45 1.62
CA TYR A 86 -4.55 -1.19 1.32
C TYR A 86 -3.59 -1.84 2.34
N ASP A 87 -2.50 -2.35 1.83
CA ASP A 87 -1.40 -3.00 2.52
C ASP A 87 -1.76 -4.33 3.22
N GLU A 88 -3.03 -4.80 3.17
CA GLU A 88 -3.44 -6.13 3.61
C GLU A 88 -2.77 -7.24 2.79
N ASP A 89 -2.63 -7.01 1.50
CA ASP A 89 -1.98 -7.91 0.55
C ASP A 89 -0.45 -7.92 0.75
N ILE A 90 0.14 -6.78 0.98
CA ILE A 90 1.58 -6.66 1.31
C ILE A 90 1.89 -7.36 2.62
N ASP A 91 1.07 -7.12 3.65
CA ASP A 91 1.21 -7.76 4.97
C ASP A 91 1.13 -9.28 4.86
N TRP A 92 0.13 -9.77 4.13
CA TRP A 92 -0.08 -11.21 4.00
C TRP A 92 1.07 -11.88 3.24
N CYS A 93 1.52 -11.32 2.13
CA CYS A 93 2.67 -11.83 1.40
C CYS A 93 3.95 -11.83 2.26
N ARG A 94 4.16 -10.79 3.08
CA ARG A 94 5.31 -10.74 3.97
C ARG A 94 5.27 -11.81 5.06
N ARG A 95 4.08 -12.11 5.59
CA ARG A 95 3.89 -13.24 6.54
C ARG A 95 4.10 -14.58 5.86
N ALA A 96 3.66 -14.74 4.61
CA ALA A 96 3.90 -15.95 3.84
C ALA A 96 5.39 -16.21 3.65
N TRP A 97 6.16 -15.19 3.24
CA TRP A 97 7.62 -15.29 3.15
C TRP A 97 8.28 -15.62 4.50
N ALA A 98 7.86 -14.98 5.58
CA ALA A 98 8.37 -15.26 6.92
C ALA A 98 8.08 -16.69 7.40
N ALA A 99 7.01 -17.30 6.91
CA ALA A 99 6.64 -18.69 7.16
C ALA A 99 7.30 -19.70 6.18
N GLY A 100 8.21 -19.23 5.32
CA GLY A 100 8.96 -20.08 4.37
C GLY A 100 8.24 -20.38 3.06
N TRP A 101 7.11 -19.74 2.80
CA TRP A 101 6.37 -19.90 1.55
C TRP A 101 6.81 -18.89 0.51
N ARG A 102 6.86 -19.32 -0.78
CA ARG A 102 7.17 -18.46 -1.91
C ARG A 102 5.90 -17.78 -2.42
N VAL A 103 6.07 -16.52 -2.79
CA VAL A 103 5.05 -15.69 -3.46
C VAL A 103 5.44 -15.61 -4.94
N ARG A 104 4.60 -16.13 -5.83
CA ARG A 104 4.95 -16.28 -7.25
C ARG A 104 4.01 -15.53 -8.16
N PHE A 105 4.59 -14.80 -9.10
CA PHE A 105 3.87 -14.20 -10.22
C PHE A 105 3.96 -15.11 -11.45
N TRP A 106 2.81 -15.37 -12.08
CA TRP A 106 2.70 -16.18 -13.31
C TRP A 106 1.91 -15.42 -14.39
N PRO A 107 2.53 -15.07 -15.55
CA PRO A 107 1.89 -14.27 -16.58
C PRO A 107 1.06 -15.09 -17.59
N GLY A 108 0.92 -16.41 -17.43
CA GLY A 108 0.27 -17.29 -18.40
C GLY A 108 -1.23 -17.06 -18.59
N VAL A 109 -1.90 -16.42 -17.61
CA VAL A 109 -3.28 -15.93 -17.73
C VAL A 109 -3.38 -14.50 -17.24
N ALA A 110 -4.43 -13.80 -17.63
CA ALA A 110 -4.67 -12.43 -17.23
C ALA A 110 -6.12 -12.21 -16.82
N ILE A 111 -6.34 -11.25 -15.91
CA ILE A 111 -7.66 -10.71 -15.57
C ILE A 111 -7.74 -9.25 -15.96
N ILE A 112 -8.97 -8.76 -16.20
CA ILE A 112 -9.24 -7.33 -16.31
C ILE A 112 -9.52 -6.79 -14.92
N HIS A 113 -8.66 -5.91 -14.43
CA HIS A 113 -8.83 -5.29 -13.13
C HIS A 113 -9.24 -3.84 -13.28
N HIS A 114 -10.46 -3.55 -12.87
CA HIS A 114 -11.06 -2.21 -12.99
C HIS A 114 -10.46 -1.16 -12.05
N GLY A 115 -9.55 -1.55 -11.18
CA GLY A 115 -8.70 -0.73 -10.28
C GLY A 115 -9.38 0.37 -9.45
N ALA A 116 -10.43 0.95 -9.97
CA ALA A 116 -11.14 2.07 -9.38
C ALA A 116 -12.57 1.75 -8.93
N ALA A 117 -13.12 0.59 -9.25
CA ALA A 117 -14.52 0.27 -8.98
C ALA A 117 -14.85 0.30 -7.46
N SER A 118 -14.04 -0.34 -6.65
CA SER A 118 -14.16 -0.32 -5.17
C SER A 118 -13.78 1.04 -4.57
N ARG A 119 -13.00 1.84 -5.29
CA ARG A 119 -12.52 3.14 -4.79
C ARG A 119 -13.63 4.17 -4.63
N SER A 120 -14.73 4.07 -5.37
CA SER A 120 -15.87 4.99 -5.25
C SER A 120 -16.54 4.91 -3.88
N LEU A 121 -16.46 3.76 -3.20
CA LEU A 121 -17.03 3.51 -1.88
C LEU A 121 -16.18 4.09 -0.73
N ILE A 122 -14.91 4.42 -0.98
CA ILE A 122 -14.00 4.92 0.05
C ILE A 122 -13.98 6.45 0.02
N ARG A 123 -14.53 7.08 1.05
CA ARG A 123 -14.68 8.53 1.14
C ARG A 123 -13.36 9.32 1.17
N ASP A 124 -12.32 8.79 1.82
CA ASP A 124 -10.98 9.43 1.89
C ASP A 124 -9.87 8.39 1.65
N LYS A 125 -9.65 8.08 0.39
CA LYS A 125 -8.67 7.07 -0.06
C LYS A 125 -7.26 7.37 0.40
N THR A 126 -6.87 8.65 0.29
CA THR A 126 -5.52 9.07 0.67
C THR A 126 -5.28 8.85 2.16
N PHE A 127 -6.26 9.16 2.98
CA PHE A 127 -6.16 8.95 4.41
C PHE A 127 -6.12 7.46 4.77
N MET A 128 -6.96 6.63 4.14
CA MET A 128 -6.97 5.18 4.37
C MET A 128 -5.63 4.55 3.98
N HIS A 129 -5.07 4.93 2.82
CA HIS A 129 -3.76 4.48 2.39
C HIS A 129 -2.66 4.89 3.39
N LEU A 130 -2.62 6.16 3.82
CA LEU A 130 -1.65 6.64 4.80
C LEU A 130 -1.75 5.89 6.13
N ARG A 131 -2.99 5.62 6.60
CA ARG A 131 -3.25 4.86 7.82
C ARG A 131 -2.76 3.43 7.71
N SER A 132 -3.11 2.73 6.64
CA SER A 132 -2.71 1.35 6.40
C SER A 132 -1.20 1.25 6.28
N HIS A 133 -0.58 2.14 5.50
CA HIS A 133 0.87 2.13 5.32
C HIS A 133 1.64 2.43 6.62
N LEU A 134 1.18 3.37 7.45
CA LEU A 134 1.76 3.57 8.78
C LEU A 134 1.63 2.31 9.65
N SER A 135 0.48 1.59 9.55
CA SER A 135 0.28 0.33 10.27
C SER A 135 1.24 -0.77 9.79
N TYR A 136 1.46 -0.84 8.48
CA TYR A 136 2.42 -1.77 7.88
C TYR A 136 3.86 -1.48 8.35
N ILE A 137 4.29 -0.22 8.28
CA ILE A 137 5.62 0.19 8.74
C ILE A 137 5.79 -0.12 10.24
N ALA A 138 4.79 0.21 11.07
CA ALA A 138 4.84 -0.07 12.51
C ALA A 138 4.86 -1.57 12.85
N LYS A 139 4.23 -2.41 12.03
CA LYS A 139 4.20 -3.86 12.22
C LYS A 139 5.49 -4.56 11.80
N HIS A 140 6.09 -4.11 10.70
CA HIS A 140 7.16 -4.84 10.01
C HIS A 140 8.53 -4.19 10.07
N HIS A 141 8.65 -2.99 10.63
CA HIS A 141 9.92 -2.28 10.76
C HIS A 141 10.18 -1.89 12.22
N SER A 142 11.39 -1.39 12.52
CA SER A 142 11.74 -0.93 13.86
C SER A 142 10.90 0.28 14.28
N SER A 143 10.72 0.45 15.60
CA SER A 143 10.02 1.62 16.16
C SER A 143 10.66 2.95 15.73
N ILE A 144 11.98 2.98 15.57
CA ILE A 144 12.70 4.16 15.06
C ILE A 144 12.25 4.49 13.63
N ALA A 145 12.21 3.49 12.75
CA ALA A 145 11.77 3.67 11.38
C ALA A 145 10.30 4.10 11.30
N ALA A 146 9.43 3.53 12.13
CA ALA A 146 8.03 3.91 12.21
C ALA A 146 7.86 5.37 12.70
N CYS A 147 8.60 5.78 13.73
CA CYS A 147 8.60 7.15 14.22
C CYS A 147 9.13 8.14 13.17
N ALA A 148 10.21 7.78 12.47
CA ALA A 148 10.81 8.61 11.43
C ALA A 148 9.84 8.78 10.23
N TYR A 149 9.21 7.69 9.79
CA TYR A 149 8.19 7.75 8.74
C TYR A 149 7.00 8.63 9.13
N TYR A 150 6.49 8.44 10.35
CA TYR A 150 5.41 9.26 10.90
C TYR A 150 5.77 10.76 10.93
N ALA A 151 6.96 11.09 11.43
CA ALA A 151 7.44 12.48 11.49
C ALA A 151 7.57 13.09 10.09
N ALA A 152 8.18 12.37 9.13
CA ALA A 152 8.33 12.84 7.75
C ALA A 152 6.97 13.06 7.08
N MET A 153 6.03 12.13 7.24
CA MET A 153 4.69 12.25 6.68
C MET A 153 3.89 13.40 7.31
N SER A 154 3.98 13.58 8.63
CA SER A 154 3.35 14.70 9.33
C SER A 154 3.89 16.05 8.83
N ALA A 155 5.22 16.17 8.69
CA ALA A 155 5.85 17.35 8.14
C ALA A 155 5.40 17.65 6.70
N ARG A 156 5.34 16.64 5.84
CA ARG A 156 4.84 16.77 4.46
C ARG A 156 3.39 17.24 4.41
N LEU A 157 2.52 16.67 5.23
CA LEU A 157 1.11 17.04 5.29
C LEU A 157 0.94 18.47 5.83
N ALA A 158 1.72 18.86 6.84
CA ALA A 158 1.75 20.22 7.36
C ALA A 158 2.21 21.22 6.28
N ALA A 159 3.34 20.95 5.62
CA ALA A 159 3.86 21.79 4.55
C ALA A 159 2.86 21.95 3.38
N GLY A 160 2.20 20.85 2.99
CA GLY A 160 1.15 20.89 1.98
C GLY A 160 -0.08 21.72 2.39
N THR A 161 -0.41 21.72 3.69
CA THR A 161 -1.50 22.52 4.24
C THR A 161 -1.14 24.00 4.27
N LEU A 162 0.10 24.33 4.71
CA LEU A 162 0.63 25.71 4.71
C LEU A 162 0.70 26.28 3.29
N TRP A 163 1.19 25.49 2.33
CA TRP A 163 1.20 25.88 0.93
C TRP A 163 -0.20 26.18 0.40
N GLN A 164 -1.19 25.36 0.75
CA GLN A 164 -2.57 25.59 0.35
C GLN A 164 -3.18 26.84 1.02
N ALA A 165 -2.80 27.12 2.28
CA ALA A 165 -3.20 28.33 2.98
C ALA A 165 -2.65 29.57 2.27
N LEU A 166 -1.36 29.55 1.89
CA LEU A 166 -0.74 30.62 1.11
C LEU A 166 -1.44 30.82 -0.23
N ARG A 167 -1.72 29.74 -0.96
CA ARG A 167 -2.49 29.81 -2.21
C ARG A 167 -3.89 30.37 -2.03
N PHE A 168 -4.54 30.07 -0.93
CA PHE A 168 -5.85 30.63 -0.61
C PHE A 168 -5.79 32.15 -0.40
N THR A 169 -4.76 32.67 0.30
CA THR A 169 -4.62 34.12 0.52
C THR A 169 -4.36 34.91 -0.76
N ILE A 170 -3.75 34.29 -1.79
CA ILE A 170 -3.50 34.93 -3.10
C ILE A 170 -4.58 34.59 -4.14
N GLY A 171 -5.72 34.03 -3.73
CA GLY A 171 -6.84 33.67 -4.61
C GLY A 171 -6.63 32.45 -5.51
N GLY A 172 -5.51 31.69 -5.31
CA GLY A 172 -5.15 30.52 -6.12
C GLY A 172 -5.70 29.18 -5.63
N ALA A 173 -6.52 29.16 -4.57
CA ALA A 173 -7.12 27.95 -4.03
C ALA A 173 -8.46 28.23 -3.36
N SER A 174 -9.31 27.19 -3.22
CA SER A 174 -10.60 27.30 -2.54
C SER A 174 -10.50 27.04 -1.03
N ALA A 175 -11.42 27.58 -0.25
CA ALA A 175 -11.56 27.27 1.18
C ALA A 175 -11.83 25.77 1.41
N ALA A 176 -12.56 25.12 0.50
CA ALA A 176 -12.84 23.69 0.56
C ALA A 176 -11.58 22.83 0.42
N ASP A 177 -10.66 23.20 -0.47
CA ASP A 177 -9.37 22.51 -0.65
C ASP A 177 -8.50 22.63 0.60
N LEU A 178 -8.40 23.85 1.16
CA LEU A 178 -7.66 24.11 2.39
C LEU A 178 -8.26 23.29 3.55
N ALA A 179 -9.56 23.31 3.76
CA ALA A 179 -10.25 22.56 4.80
C ALA A 179 -10.07 21.03 4.62
N SER A 180 -10.06 20.53 3.38
CA SER A 180 -9.82 19.11 3.08
C SER A 180 -8.41 18.68 3.50
N ARG A 181 -7.37 19.47 3.13
CA ARG A 181 -5.97 19.18 3.52
C ARG A 181 -5.75 19.27 5.01
N PHE A 182 -6.32 20.28 5.67
CA PHE A 182 -6.22 20.46 7.11
C PHE A 182 -6.87 19.29 7.88
N ARG A 183 -8.07 18.85 7.49
CA ARG A 183 -8.74 17.67 8.07
C ARG A 183 -7.90 16.41 7.92
N ARG A 184 -7.25 16.22 6.76
CA ARG A 184 -6.39 15.06 6.52
C ARG A 184 -5.16 15.07 7.44
N TYR A 185 -4.52 16.23 7.59
CA TYR A 185 -3.41 16.42 8.51
C TYR A 185 -3.81 16.10 9.95
N LEU A 186 -4.89 16.71 10.44
CA LEU A 186 -5.38 16.47 11.79
C LEU A 186 -5.70 15.00 12.04
N ARG A 187 -6.42 14.35 11.12
CA ARG A 187 -6.74 12.92 11.25
C ARG A 187 -5.49 12.05 11.32
N PHE A 188 -4.48 12.36 10.52
CA PHE A 188 -3.24 11.59 10.52
C PHE A 188 -2.48 11.74 11.85
N VAL A 189 -2.36 12.96 12.37
CA VAL A 189 -1.70 13.25 13.64
C VAL A 189 -2.44 12.59 14.81
N LEU A 190 -3.77 12.76 14.91
CA LEU A 190 -4.59 12.19 15.98
C LEU A 190 -4.61 10.66 16.00
N LEU A 191 -4.52 10.00 14.83
CA LEU A 191 -4.44 8.53 14.78
C LEU A 191 -3.18 7.97 15.40
N ALA A 192 -2.07 8.68 15.29
CA ALA A 192 -0.81 8.22 15.88
C ALA A 192 -0.80 8.43 17.41
N GLU A 193 -1.50 9.44 17.91
CA GLU A 193 -1.67 9.63 19.36
C GLU A 193 -2.55 8.52 19.96
N ALA A 194 -3.65 8.16 19.32
CA ALA A 194 -4.53 7.07 19.76
C ALA A 194 -3.81 5.71 19.84
N ARG A 195 -2.80 5.48 18.99
CA ARG A 195 -2.00 4.25 19.03
C ARG A 195 -0.90 4.26 20.10
N ARG A 196 -0.44 5.43 20.54
CA ARG A 196 0.52 5.56 21.65
C ARG A 196 -0.14 5.35 23.02
N GLY A 197 -1.44 5.61 23.13
CA GLY A 197 -2.22 5.43 24.36
C GLY A 197 -2.87 4.05 24.51
N GLY A 198 -2.71 3.13 23.58
CA GLY A 198 -3.36 1.81 23.54
C GLY A 198 -2.38 0.62 23.42
N LEU A 199 -1.11 0.78 23.87
CA LEU A 199 -0.16 -0.32 24.10
C LEU A 199 -0.11 -0.64 25.60
#